data_8fa3e8da5b998a16bda47efc16fcc8ac
#
_entry.id   8fa3e8da5b998a16bda47efc16fcc8ac
#
_cell.length_a   1.000
_cell.length_b   1.000
_cell.length_c   1.000
_cell.angle_alpha   90.00
_cell.angle_beta   90.00
_cell.angle_gamma   90.00
#
_symmetry.space_group_name_H-M   'P 1'
#
loop_
_entity.id
_entity.type
_entity.pdbx_description
1 polymer ?
#
loop_
_entity_poly.entity_id
_entity_poly.type
_entity_poly.pdbx_seq_one_letter_code
_entity_poly.pdbx_strand_id
1 'polypeptide(L)'
;MAVFLAVCAYAAAWLVNGLGGGVRKATVHGCEITESAAIEGVAVRTEEPLTVPAGIADGARVPAGADGFARPAVCFLQADGYEYLTPDMLDGLTVESLRDILAAEPEKSLSGGRAVYGFAWYFAALADDGAPLREGGSCEILFDGFEKSTAAEIISVSAAENGQRALLLRLTASSPEYLSLRRSGAEIIFSRYSGLELPLEAVHTDGEGNNFVYISTAGIVRSLDVDIIYTDKAGGFCLAAQDASFDALREGNTVIVSGKDIYEGKVLG
;
A
#
# COMPACT_ATOMS: atom_id res chain seq x y z
N MET A 1 13.48 -8.86 6.40
CA MET A 1 12.22 -8.97 5.65
C MET A 1 11.08 -8.75 6.63
N ALA A 2 10.64 -7.51 6.76
CA ALA A 2 9.44 -7.17 7.52
C ALA A 2 8.37 -6.80 6.51
N VAL A 3 7.73 -7.82 5.92
CA VAL A 3 6.41 -7.63 5.33
C VAL A 3 5.50 -7.42 6.53
N PHE A 4 5.22 -6.16 6.86
CA PHE A 4 4.16 -5.86 7.80
C PHE A 4 2.84 -6.19 7.10
N LEU A 5 2.40 -7.43 7.24
CA LEU A 5 1.00 -7.75 7.17
C LEU A 5 0.36 -6.94 8.31
N ALA A 6 -0.25 -5.80 7.98
CA ALA A 6 -1.26 -5.22 8.83
C ALA A 6 -2.45 -6.20 8.79
N VAL A 7 -2.26 -7.32 9.43
CA VAL A 7 -3.34 -8.21 9.80
C VAL A 7 -4.19 -7.34 10.71
N CYS A 8 -5.39 -6.95 10.25
CA CYS A 8 -6.44 -6.63 11.20
C CYS A 8 -6.46 -7.80 12.15
N ALA A 9 -5.77 -7.63 13.30
CA ALA A 9 -5.65 -8.63 14.35
C ALA A 9 -6.98 -8.69 15.06
N TYR A 10 -7.96 -9.24 14.37
CA TYR A 10 -8.98 -10.00 15.03
C TYR A 10 -8.51 -11.44 14.88
N ALA A 11 -7.83 -11.91 15.94
CA ALA A 11 -7.79 -13.33 16.18
C ALA A 11 -9.22 -13.81 15.97
N ALA A 12 -9.48 -14.49 14.83
CA ALA A 12 -10.68 -15.25 14.66
C ALA A 12 -10.74 -16.10 15.93
N ALA A 13 -11.64 -15.74 16.85
CA ALA A 13 -11.91 -16.55 18.01
C ALA A 13 -12.47 -17.84 17.45
N TRP A 14 -11.56 -18.80 17.26
CA TRP A 14 -11.85 -20.16 16.88
C TRP A 14 -12.70 -20.74 18.02
N LEU A 15 -13.99 -20.42 18.02
CA LEU A 15 -14.96 -21.15 18.82
C LEU A 15 -15.09 -22.52 18.19
N VAL A 16 -14.10 -23.38 18.55
CA VAL A 16 -14.21 -24.81 18.34
C VAL A 16 -15.35 -25.27 19.24
N ASN A 17 -16.56 -25.32 18.71
CA ASN A 17 -17.64 -26.06 19.31
C ASN A 17 -17.36 -27.56 19.10
N GLY A 18 -16.43 -28.09 19.88
CA GLY A 18 -16.13 -29.52 19.94
C GLY A 18 -17.00 -30.24 20.92
N LEU A 19 -18.30 -30.42 20.64
CA LEU A 19 -19.15 -31.39 21.32
C LEU A 19 -20.36 -31.68 20.41
N GLY A 20 -20.14 -32.49 19.37
CA GLY A 20 -21.23 -32.98 18.51
C GLY A 20 -20.70 -33.48 17.17
N GLY A 21 -20.47 -34.77 17.03
CA GLY A 21 -20.35 -35.42 15.73
C GLY A 21 -19.09 -35.16 14.89
N GLY A 22 -18.01 -34.60 15.40
CA GLY A 22 -16.73 -34.52 14.70
C GLY A 22 -16.67 -33.55 13.50
N VAL A 23 -17.62 -32.63 13.33
CA VAL A 23 -17.60 -31.60 12.28
C VAL A 23 -17.04 -30.30 12.85
N ARG A 24 -15.87 -29.85 12.34
CA ARG A 24 -15.34 -28.52 12.66
C ARG A 24 -15.96 -27.49 11.73
N LYS A 25 -16.32 -26.34 12.28
CA LYS A 25 -16.97 -25.24 11.58
C LYS A 25 -16.24 -23.92 11.89
N ALA A 26 -16.29 -22.97 10.95
CA ALA A 26 -15.82 -21.62 11.13
C ALA A 26 -16.86 -20.62 10.61
N THR A 27 -16.92 -19.45 11.22
CA THR A 27 -17.78 -18.36 10.75
C THR A 27 -16.98 -17.49 9.77
N VAL A 28 -17.60 -17.12 8.67
CA VAL A 28 -17.03 -16.24 7.64
C VAL A 28 -17.10 -14.79 8.11
N HIS A 29 -16.00 -14.08 8.01
CA HIS A 29 -15.90 -12.65 8.32
C HIS A 29 -15.34 -11.86 7.12
N GLY A 30 -15.75 -10.60 7.01
CA GLY A 30 -15.08 -9.67 6.10
C GLY A 30 -13.67 -9.36 6.58
N CYS A 31 -12.70 -9.36 5.67
CA CYS A 31 -11.30 -9.05 5.96
C CYS A 31 -10.69 -8.20 4.85
N GLU A 32 -9.81 -7.28 5.24
CA GLU A 32 -8.98 -6.49 4.32
C GLU A 32 -7.51 -6.76 4.60
N ILE A 33 -6.76 -7.09 3.56
CA ILE A 33 -5.32 -7.34 3.63
C ILE A 33 -4.61 -6.33 2.74
N THR A 34 -3.59 -5.69 3.31
CA THR A 34 -2.72 -4.77 2.58
C THR A 34 -1.33 -5.38 2.47
N GLU A 35 -0.83 -5.51 1.26
CA GLU A 35 0.57 -5.83 1.00
C GLU A 35 1.36 -4.54 0.87
N SER A 36 2.28 -4.31 1.80
CA SER A 36 3.04 -3.07 1.88
C SER A 36 4.47 -3.31 2.34
N ALA A 37 5.31 -2.29 2.17
CA ALA A 37 6.67 -2.26 2.71
C ALA A 37 7.00 -0.85 3.22
N ALA A 38 7.70 -0.80 4.36
CA ALA A 38 8.23 0.46 4.88
C ALA A 38 9.43 0.91 4.04
N ILE A 39 9.49 2.20 3.76
CA ILE A 39 10.57 2.86 3.03
C ILE A 39 10.96 4.15 3.76
N GLU A 40 12.20 4.58 3.59
CA GLU A 40 12.68 5.88 4.07
C GLU A 40 13.34 6.62 2.91
N GLY A 41 13.03 7.90 2.74
CA GLY A 41 13.49 8.62 1.57
C GLY A 41 13.45 10.13 1.68
N VAL A 42 13.73 10.76 0.55
CA VAL A 42 13.77 12.21 0.37
C VAL A 42 12.96 12.65 -0.84
N ALA A 43 12.20 13.69 -0.68
CA ALA A 43 11.43 14.32 -1.75
C ALA A 43 12.30 15.32 -2.54
N VAL A 44 12.32 15.15 -3.85
CA VAL A 44 13.11 15.97 -4.80
C VAL A 44 12.18 16.62 -5.82
N ARG A 45 12.35 17.90 -6.05
CA ARG A 45 11.49 18.72 -6.91
C ARG A 45 12.32 19.64 -7.79
N THR A 46 11.69 20.21 -8.81
CA THR A 46 12.23 21.36 -9.51
C THR A 46 11.93 22.60 -8.68
N GLU A 47 12.93 23.13 -8.01
CA GLU A 47 12.80 24.27 -7.08
C GLU A 47 13.85 25.32 -7.38
N GLU A 48 13.51 26.56 -7.04
CA GLU A 48 14.45 27.69 -7.13
C GLU A 48 14.31 28.55 -5.87
N PRO A 49 15.44 28.88 -5.19
CA PRO A 49 15.41 29.87 -4.12
C PRO A 49 15.11 31.26 -4.69
N LEU A 50 14.27 32.00 -4.03
CA LEU A 50 13.93 33.38 -4.46
C LEU A 50 13.49 34.25 -3.30
N THR A 51 13.51 35.56 -3.51
CA THR A 51 12.82 36.51 -2.62
C THR A 51 11.34 36.48 -3.01
N VAL A 52 10.48 35.94 -2.14
CA VAL A 52 9.03 35.86 -2.40
C VAL A 52 8.46 37.31 -2.41
N PRO A 53 7.71 37.69 -3.45
CA PRO A 53 7.04 38.98 -3.52
C PRO A 53 6.09 39.20 -2.33
N ALA A 54 5.99 40.45 -1.88
CA ALA A 54 5.13 40.81 -0.75
C ALA A 54 3.66 40.54 -1.09
N GLY A 55 2.94 39.95 -0.12
CA GLY A 55 1.51 39.59 -0.27
C GLY A 55 1.24 38.16 -0.73
N ILE A 56 2.25 37.37 -1.11
CA ILE A 56 2.12 35.96 -1.38
C ILE A 56 2.14 35.21 -0.04
N ALA A 57 1.10 34.39 0.21
CA ALA A 57 1.02 33.55 1.39
C ALA A 57 1.88 32.30 1.24
N ASP A 58 2.29 31.69 2.35
CA ASP A 58 3.00 30.42 2.37
C ASP A 58 2.16 29.31 1.72
N GLY A 59 2.77 28.52 0.82
CA GLY A 59 2.08 27.47 0.05
C GLY A 59 1.13 28.00 -1.04
N ALA A 60 1.13 29.29 -1.34
CA ALA A 60 0.25 29.86 -2.35
C ALA A 60 0.65 29.45 -3.76
N ARG A 61 -0.35 29.20 -4.60
CA ARG A 61 -0.19 28.97 -6.04
C ARG A 61 -0.16 30.31 -6.79
N VAL A 62 0.90 30.53 -7.55
CA VAL A 62 1.09 31.73 -8.37
C VAL A 62 1.02 31.34 -9.84
N PRO A 63 0.11 31.90 -10.63
CA PRO A 63 0.00 31.60 -12.06
C PRO A 63 1.16 32.24 -12.85
N ALA A 64 1.40 31.72 -14.05
CA ALA A 64 2.36 32.33 -14.98
C ALA A 64 1.97 33.78 -15.31
N GLY A 65 2.94 34.67 -15.36
CA GLY A 65 2.76 36.09 -15.66
C GLY A 65 2.35 36.96 -14.47
N ALA A 66 2.02 36.36 -13.32
CA ALA A 66 1.76 37.11 -12.09
C ALA A 66 3.05 37.26 -11.26
N ASP A 67 3.20 38.40 -10.58
CA ASP A 67 4.28 38.69 -9.62
C ASP A 67 5.71 38.40 -10.13
N GLY A 68 5.92 38.46 -11.45
CA GLY A 68 7.23 38.18 -12.08
C GLY A 68 7.53 36.72 -12.39
N PHE A 69 6.59 35.79 -12.12
CA PHE A 69 6.76 34.35 -12.43
C PHE A 69 6.54 34.07 -13.90
N ALA A 70 7.54 33.54 -14.59
CA ALA A 70 7.41 33.15 -16.01
C ALA A 70 6.59 31.88 -16.20
N ARG A 71 6.47 31.04 -15.17
CA ARG A 71 5.74 29.77 -15.16
C ARG A 71 4.98 29.60 -13.85
N PRO A 72 3.91 28.78 -13.80
CA PRO A 72 3.16 28.55 -12.56
C PRO A 72 4.07 27.95 -11.48
N ALA A 73 3.90 28.42 -10.26
CA ALA A 73 4.69 27.97 -9.12
C ALA A 73 3.83 27.81 -7.86
N VAL A 74 4.33 27.05 -6.90
CA VAL A 74 3.89 27.09 -5.51
C VAL A 74 5.00 27.73 -4.69
N CYS A 75 4.68 28.81 -3.98
CA CYS A 75 5.66 29.60 -3.25
C CYS A 75 5.65 29.25 -1.77
N PHE A 76 6.84 29.06 -1.21
CA PHE A 76 7.06 28.94 0.24
C PHE A 76 7.90 30.12 0.72
N LEU A 77 7.54 30.66 1.88
CA LEU A 77 8.18 31.86 2.43
C LEU A 77 9.60 31.61 2.96
N GLN A 78 9.94 30.34 3.17
CA GLN A 78 11.25 29.92 3.67
C GLN A 78 11.87 28.88 2.75
N ALA A 79 13.14 29.08 2.40
CA ALA A 79 14.01 28.08 1.85
C ALA A 79 14.44 27.13 2.99
N ASP A 80 14.53 25.83 2.71
CA ASP A 80 14.85 24.82 3.72
C ASP A 80 16.22 24.15 3.53
N GLY A 81 16.95 24.59 2.50
CA GLY A 81 18.32 24.13 2.22
C GLY A 81 18.40 22.84 1.41
N TYR A 82 17.28 22.35 0.88
CA TYR A 82 17.24 21.19 -0.01
C TYR A 82 17.06 21.57 -1.49
N GLU A 83 17.04 22.85 -1.83
CA GLU A 83 16.85 23.37 -3.17
C GLU A 83 17.98 22.97 -4.14
N TYR A 84 19.12 22.50 -3.61
CA TYR A 84 20.21 21.94 -4.41
C TYR A 84 19.90 20.57 -4.99
N LEU A 85 18.94 19.83 -4.38
CA LEU A 85 18.52 18.52 -4.88
C LEU A 85 17.62 18.70 -6.09
N THR A 86 18.11 18.30 -7.26
CA THR A 86 17.37 18.38 -8.52
C THR A 86 17.01 17.00 -9.05
N PRO A 87 15.93 16.86 -9.84
CA PRO A 87 15.57 15.58 -10.44
C PRO A 87 16.69 14.93 -11.26
N ASP A 88 17.56 15.71 -11.92
CA ASP A 88 18.67 15.20 -12.71
C ASP A 88 19.72 14.44 -11.87
N MET A 89 19.80 14.72 -10.56
CA MET A 89 20.68 13.99 -9.64
C MET A 89 20.19 12.57 -9.32
N LEU A 90 18.98 12.25 -9.71
CA LEU A 90 18.36 10.94 -9.47
C LEU A 90 18.54 9.98 -10.65
N ASP A 91 19.18 10.41 -11.72
CA ASP A 91 19.48 9.56 -12.87
C ASP A 91 20.51 8.49 -12.49
N GLY A 92 20.19 7.22 -12.74
CA GLY A 92 21.05 6.10 -12.37
C GLY A 92 21.22 5.90 -10.85
N LEU A 93 20.20 6.24 -10.07
CA LEU A 93 20.20 6.15 -8.61
C LEU A 93 20.62 4.77 -8.12
N THR A 94 21.62 4.73 -7.24
CA THR A 94 22.10 3.52 -6.54
C THR A 94 21.81 3.61 -5.04
N VAL A 95 21.93 2.48 -4.34
CA VAL A 95 21.80 2.45 -2.86
C VAL A 95 22.84 3.35 -2.21
N GLU A 96 24.10 3.33 -2.70
CA GLU A 96 25.20 4.14 -2.19
C GLU A 96 24.93 5.64 -2.39
N SER A 97 24.62 6.07 -3.63
CA SER A 97 24.33 7.49 -3.91
C SER A 97 23.13 8.03 -3.15
N LEU A 98 22.09 7.19 -2.95
CA LEU A 98 20.94 7.61 -2.17
C LEU A 98 21.26 7.72 -0.67
N ARG A 99 22.10 6.85 -0.14
CA ARG A 99 22.57 6.97 1.26
C ARG A 99 23.36 8.26 1.47
N ASP A 100 24.20 8.65 0.51
CA ASP A 100 24.94 9.91 0.55
C ASP A 100 23.99 11.10 0.54
N ILE A 101 22.95 11.09 -0.30
CA ILE A 101 21.90 12.11 -0.33
C ILE A 101 21.16 12.17 1.03
N LEU A 102 20.81 11.02 1.58
CA LEU A 102 20.13 10.93 2.88
C LEU A 102 21.03 11.32 4.05
N ALA A 103 22.34 11.15 3.95
CA ALA A 103 23.30 11.57 4.98
C ALA A 103 23.65 13.07 4.90
N ALA A 104 23.50 13.69 3.74
CA ALA A 104 23.83 15.11 3.53
C ALA A 104 22.95 16.01 4.39
N GLU A 105 23.54 16.97 5.08
CA GLU A 105 22.78 17.99 5.79
C GLU A 105 22.28 19.07 4.80
N PRO A 106 21.11 19.69 5.06
CA PRO A 106 20.64 20.81 4.25
C PRO A 106 21.62 21.97 4.31
N GLU A 107 21.74 22.68 3.19
CA GLU A 107 22.58 23.87 3.13
C GLU A 107 22.05 24.93 4.11
N LYS A 108 22.93 25.38 5.02
CA LYS A 108 22.55 26.40 6.00
C LYS A 108 22.29 27.72 5.33
N SER A 109 21.01 28.09 5.29
CA SER A 109 20.49 29.44 5.11
C SER A 109 20.76 30.10 3.76
N LEU A 110 19.93 29.81 2.81
CA LEU A 110 19.53 30.85 1.87
C LEU A 110 18.49 31.73 2.58
N SER A 111 18.79 33.01 2.78
CA SER A 111 17.79 33.97 3.26
C SER A 111 16.77 34.21 2.16
N GLY A 112 15.52 33.81 2.37
CA GLY A 112 14.43 33.93 1.41
C GLY A 112 13.51 32.74 1.39
N GLY A 113 12.59 32.73 0.44
CA GLY A 113 11.70 31.63 0.17
C GLY A 113 12.16 30.78 -1.00
N ARG A 114 11.28 29.91 -1.45
CA ARG A 114 11.48 29.05 -2.61
C ARG A 114 10.21 28.95 -3.47
N ALA A 115 10.39 28.73 -4.74
CA ALA A 115 9.31 28.39 -5.67
C ALA A 115 9.47 26.95 -6.13
N VAL A 116 8.39 26.21 -6.06
CA VAL A 116 8.29 24.83 -6.57
C VAL A 116 7.56 24.86 -7.90
N TYR A 117 8.16 24.26 -8.90
CA TYR A 117 7.66 24.22 -10.27
C TYR A 117 7.28 22.81 -10.72
N GLY A 118 6.41 22.74 -11.74
CA GLY A 118 6.02 21.48 -12.36
C GLY A 118 4.82 20.82 -11.70
N PHE A 119 4.35 19.75 -12.36
CA PHE A 119 3.18 18.98 -11.93
C PHE A 119 3.54 17.65 -11.27
N ALA A 120 4.82 17.30 -11.29
CA ALA A 120 5.32 16.07 -10.73
C ALA A 120 6.57 16.36 -9.88
N TRP A 121 6.77 15.50 -8.91
CA TRP A 121 7.95 15.48 -8.05
C TRP A 121 8.34 14.03 -7.78
N TYR A 122 9.51 13.83 -7.23
CA TYR A 122 10.08 12.52 -7.01
C TYR A 122 10.30 12.25 -5.54
N PHE A 123 10.14 10.99 -5.14
CA PHE A 123 10.54 10.50 -3.84
C PHE A 123 11.56 9.39 -4.05
N ALA A 124 12.79 9.65 -3.67
CA ALA A 124 13.88 8.69 -3.73
C ALA A 124 13.99 8.01 -2.36
N ALA A 125 13.82 6.70 -2.31
CA ALA A 125 13.73 5.96 -1.06
C ALA A 125 14.53 4.67 -1.07
N LEU A 126 14.97 4.23 0.12
CA LEU A 126 15.50 2.89 0.35
C LEU A 126 14.37 1.94 0.70
N ALA A 127 14.35 0.79 0.05
CA ALA A 127 13.41 -0.29 0.31
C ALA A 127 14.18 -1.61 0.51
N ASP A 128 13.61 -2.55 1.27
CA ASP A 128 14.14 -3.90 1.39
C ASP A 128 14.12 -4.62 0.02
N ASP A 129 15.12 -5.43 -0.28
CA ASP A 129 15.27 -6.14 -1.54
C ASP A 129 14.19 -7.20 -1.79
N GLY A 130 13.51 -7.67 -0.73
CA GLY A 130 12.39 -8.59 -0.78
C GLY A 130 11.05 -7.96 -1.17
N ALA A 131 10.95 -6.63 -1.30
CA ALA A 131 9.73 -5.96 -1.72
C ALA A 131 9.42 -6.22 -3.20
N PRO A 132 8.13 -6.44 -3.60
CA PRO A 132 7.76 -6.79 -4.98
C PRO A 132 7.74 -5.57 -5.91
N LEU A 133 8.85 -4.83 -5.95
CA LEU A 133 9.02 -3.61 -6.72
C LEU A 133 9.28 -3.90 -8.19
N ARG A 134 8.57 -3.22 -9.09
CA ARG A 134 8.74 -3.33 -10.55
C ARG A 134 8.74 -1.96 -11.20
N GLU A 135 9.72 -1.68 -12.02
CA GLU A 135 9.76 -0.45 -12.83
C GLU A 135 8.53 -0.33 -13.73
N GLY A 136 8.01 0.87 -13.86
CA GLY A 136 6.77 1.18 -14.60
C GLY A 136 5.50 0.74 -13.88
N GLY A 137 5.61 0.16 -12.68
CA GLY A 137 4.47 -0.22 -11.84
C GLY A 137 3.81 0.98 -11.17
N SER A 138 2.53 0.85 -10.86
CA SER A 138 1.79 1.81 -10.03
C SER A 138 1.66 1.26 -8.62
N CYS A 139 1.73 2.14 -7.63
CA CYS A 139 1.53 1.84 -6.23
C CYS A 139 0.84 3.01 -5.52
N GLU A 140 0.47 2.82 -4.28
CA GLU A 140 0.12 3.92 -3.39
C GLU A 140 1.25 4.13 -2.38
N ILE A 141 1.41 5.36 -1.90
CA ILE A 141 2.35 5.69 -0.85
C ILE A 141 1.64 6.47 0.26
N LEU A 142 1.83 6.03 1.49
CA LEU A 142 1.37 6.70 2.70
C LEU A 142 2.59 7.24 3.44
N PHE A 143 2.75 8.55 3.45
CA PHE A 143 3.83 9.20 4.19
C PHE A 143 3.55 9.28 5.68
N ASP A 144 4.59 9.24 6.48
CA ASP A 144 4.46 9.42 7.93
C ASP A 144 3.79 10.75 8.25
N GLY A 145 2.80 10.71 9.14
CA GLY A 145 2.01 11.89 9.52
C GLY A 145 0.86 12.25 8.57
N PHE A 146 0.67 11.53 7.47
CA PHE A 146 -0.46 11.71 6.57
C PHE A 146 -1.55 10.68 6.86
N GLU A 147 -2.82 11.11 6.74
CA GLU A 147 -3.97 10.21 6.96
C GLU A 147 -4.34 9.39 5.71
N LYS A 148 -3.90 9.84 4.52
CA LYS A 148 -4.30 9.25 3.24
C LYS A 148 -3.10 8.95 2.37
N SER A 149 -3.13 7.77 1.75
CA SER A 149 -2.19 7.42 0.69
C SER A 149 -2.44 8.26 -0.58
N THR A 150 -1.42 8.37 -1.38
CA THR A 150 -1.48 8.98 -2.72
C THR A 150 -0.89 8.04 -3.75
N ALA A 151 -1.35 8.16 -5.00
CA ALA A 151 -0.83 7.36 -6.10
C ALA A 151 0.62 7.77 -6.44
N ALA A 152 1.44 6.78 -6.74
CA ALA A 152 2.80 6.93 -7.19
C ALA A 152 3.11 5.94 -8.32
N GLU A 153 4.05 6.33 -9.18
CA GLU A 153 4.60 5.51 -10.27
C GLU A 153 6.04 5.14 -9.93
N ILE A 154 6.39 3.87 -10.06
CA ILE A 154 7.76 3.38 -9.83
C ILE A 154 8.56 3.65 -11.11
N ILE A 155 9.46 4.64 -11.08
CA ILE A 155 10.27 5.04 -12.25
C ILE A 155 11.48 4.15 -12.40
N SER A 156 12.19 3.86 -11.32
CA SER A 156 13.34 2.96 -11.33
C SER A 156 13.52 2.21 -10.03
N VAL A 157 14.14 1.05 -10.11
CA VAL A 157 14.54 0.20 -8.98
C VAL A 157 15.97 -0.24 -9.21
N SER A 158 16.89 0.12 -8.33
CA SER A 158 18.30 -0.26 -8.46
C SER A 158 18.53 -1.77 -8.26
N ALA A 159 19.70 -2.24 -8.62
CA ALA A 159 20.19 -3.54 -8.15
C ALA A 159 20.18 -3.58 -6.61
N ALA A 160 20.00 -4.77 -6.06
CA ALA A 160 20.07 -4.97 -4.61
C ALA A 160 21.51 -4.82 -4.10
N GLU A 161 21.70 -4.09 -3.02
CA GLU A 161 22.97 -3.91 -2.35
C GLU A 161 22.76 -3.94 -0.84
N ASN A 162 23.46 -4.85 -0.14
CA ASN A 162 23.35 -5.04 1.30
C ASN A 162 21.89 -5.24 1.80
N GLY A 163 21.07 -5.97 1.03
CA GLY A 163 19.69 -6.26 1.37
C GLY A 163 18.71 -5.10 1.11
N GLN A 164 19.16 -4.05 0.43
CA GLN A 164 18.35 -2.88 0.08
C GLN A 164 18.40 -2.58 -1.41
N ARG A 165 17.42 -1.82 -1.89
CA ARG A 165 17.34 -1.23 -3.22
C ARG A 165 17.01 0.24 -3.12
N ALA A 166 17.57 1.05 -4.01
CA ALA A 166 17.14 2.41 -4.20
C ALA A 166 15.93 2.41 -5.14
N LEU A 167 14.90 3.11 -4.72
CA LEU A 167 13.61 3.22 -5.39
C LEU A 167 13.37 4.68 -5.76
N LEU A 168 12.98 4.95 -6.99
CA LEU A 168 12.55 6.26 -7.43
C LEU A 168 11.07 6.24 -7.77
N LEU A 169 10.29 7.01 -7.02
CA LEU A 169 8.86 7.19 -7.21
C LEU A 169 8.58 8.56 -7.82
N ARG A 170 7.63 8.62 -8.75
CA ARG A 170 7.08 9.84 -9.32
C ARG A 170 5.67 10.07 -8.75
N LEU A 171 5.43 11.28 -8.25
CA LEU A 171 4.17 11.68 -7.65
C LEU A 171 3.63 12.94 -8.32
N THR A 172 2.29 13.08 -8.32
CA THR A 172 1.59 14.26 -8.85
C THR A 172 0.75 14.98 -7.80
N ALA A 173 0.71 14.45 -6.56
CA ALA A 173 0.07 15.13 -5.44
C ALA A 173 0.74 16.47 -5.19
N SER A 174 -0.03 17.57 -5.24
CA SER A 174 0.49 18.93 -5.27
C SER A 174 -0.13 19.85 -4.21
N SER A 175 -0.70 19.29 -3.13
CA SER A 175 -1.07 20.12 -1.98
C SER A 175 0.18 20.68 -1.30
N PRO A 176 0.11 21.84 -0.63
CA PRO A 176 1.26 22.41 0.07
C PRO A 176 1.90 21.45 1.07
N GLU A 177 1.13 20.57 1.72
CA GLU A 177 1.63 19.55 2.63
C GLU A 177 2.59 18.58 1.94
N TYR A 178 2.20 18.02 0.78
CA TYR A 178 3.10 17.17 -0.01
C TYR A 178 4.30 17.94 -0.55
N LEU A 179 4.11 19.20 -0.94
CA LEU A 179 5.19 20.04 -1.48
C LEU A 179 6.14 20.58 -0.42
N SER A 180 5.79 20.53 0.86
CA SER A 180 6.68 20.85 1.98
C SER A 180 7.46 19.63 2.49
N LEU A 181 7.06 18.42 2.11
CA LEU A 181 7.72 17.19 2.54
C LEU A 181 9.19 17.17 2.12
N ARG A 182 10.08 16.72 2.98
CA ARG A 182 11.51 16.52 2.67
C ARG A 182 11.91 15.09 2.96
N ARG A 183 12.56 14.81 4.05
CA ARG A 183 12.84 13.46 4.49
C ARG A 183 11.63 12.92 5.22
N SER A 184 11.25 11.71 4.88
CA SER A 184 10.12 11.04 5.52
C SER A 184 10.30 9.53 5.46
N GLY A 185 9.82 8.86 6.48
CA GLY A 185 9.38 7.49 6.35
C GLY A 185 8.07 7.46 5.58
N ALA A 186 7.81 6.34 4.95
CA ALA A 186 6.55 6.09 4.26
C ALA A 186 6.30 4.58 4.16
N GLU A 187 5.06 4.23 3.88
CA GLU A 187 4.64 2.88 3.55
C GLU A 187 4.24 2.84 2.07
N ILE A 188 4.94 2.03 1.27
CA ILE A 188 4.55 1.77 -0.11
C ILE A 188 3.57 0.59 -0.12
N ILE A 189 2.39 0.80 -0.70
CA ILE A 189 1.30 -0.16 -0.74
C ILE A 189 1.19 -0.71 -2.16
N PHE A 190 1.40 -2.02 -2.29
CA PHE A 190 1.40 -2.71 -3.58
C PHE A 190 0.03 -3.20 -3.97
N SER A 191 -0.70 -3.75 -2.99
CA SER A 191 -2.00 -4.38 -3.22
C SER A 191 -2.88 -4.27 -1.98
N ARG A 192 -4.18 -4.15 -2.23
CA ARG A 192 -5.23 -4.28 -1.21
C ARG A 192 -6.20 -5.34 -1.67
N TYR A 193 -6.47 -6.29 -0.79
CA TYR A 193 -7.44 -7.35 -1.00
C TYR A 193 -8.56 -7.18 0.02
N SER A 194 -9.78 -7.03 -0.44
CA SER A 194 -10.97 -7.00 0.41
C SER A 194 -11.87 -8.17 0.04
N GLY A 195 -12.20 -9.01 1.00
CA GLY A 195 -12.92 -10.24 0.74
C GLY A 195 -13.46 -10.90 2.01
N LEU A 196 -13.87 -12.13 1.85
CA LEU A 196 -14.36 -12.99 2.93
C LEU A 196 -13.26 -13.94 3.36
N GLU A 197 -12.85 -13.85 4.62
CA GLU A 197 -11.83 -14.74 5.20
C GLU A 197 -12.36 -16.14 5.39
N LEU A 198 -11.60 -17.10 4.89
CA LEU A 198 -11.87 -18.54 4.97
C LEU A 198 -10.63 -19.28 5.47
N PRO A 199 -10.80 -20.29 6.34
CA PRO A 199 -9.74 -21.26 6.60
C PRO A 199 -9.36 -21.98 5.30
N LEU A 200 -8.08 -22.06 4.99
CA LEU A 200 -7.61 -22.73 3.77
C LEU A 200 -8.07 -24.20 3.73
N GLU A 201 -8.19 -24.86 4.89
CA GLU A 201 -8.69 -26.23 5.01
C GLU A 201 -10.18 -26.37 4.63
N ALA A 202 -10.96 -25.28 4.60
CA ALA A 202 -12.37 -25.32 4.23
C ALA A 202 -12.59 -25.23 2.72
N VAL A 203 -11.57 -24.86 1.96
CA VAL A 203 -11.65 -24.71 0.51
C VAL A 203 -11.37 -26.04 -0.17
N HIS A 204 -12.28 -26.44 -1.04
CA HIS A 204 -12.18 -27.64 -1.87
C HIS A 204 -12.05 -27.23 -3.33
N THR A 205 -11.46 -28.11 -4.13
CA THR A 205 -11.35 -27.89 -5.59
C THR A 205 -11.99 -29.07 -6.30
N ASP A 206 -12.85 -28.81 -7.27
CA ASP A 206 -13.49 -29.84 -8.08
C ASP A 206 -12.55 -30.40 -9.17
N GLY A 207 -13.07 -31.33 -9.97
CA GLY A 207 -12.33 -31.98 -11.06
C GLY A 207 -12.01 -31.03 -12.23
N GLU A 208 -12.65 -29.87 -12.30
CA GLU A 208 -12.46 -28.83 -13.33
C GLU A 208 -11.54 -27.70 -12.86
N GLY A 209 -11.18 -27.70 -11.56
CA GLY A 209 -10.29 -26.71 -10.96
C GLY A 209 -11.03 -25.53 -10.30
N ASN A 210 -12.35 -25.57 -10.19
CA ASN A 210 -13.13 -24.54 -9.51
C ASN A 210 -13.08 -24.75 -7.99
N ASN A 211 -12.98 -23.65 -7.24
CA ASN A 211 -12.96 -23.69 -5.79
C ASN A 211 -14.38 -23.56 -5.23
N PHE A 212 -14.67 -24.34 -4.20
CA PHE A 212 -15.92 -24.28 -3.48
C PHE A 212 -15.73 -24.53 -1.98
N VAL A 213 -16.72 -24.17 -1.19
CA VAL A 213 -16.80 -24.44 0.25
C VAL A 213 -18.11 -25.13 0.60
N TYR A 214 -18.09 -25.96 1.64
CA TYR A 214 -19.32 -26.45 2.24
C TYR A 214 -19.77 -25.50 3.35
N ILE A 215 -21.03 -25.08 3.31
CA ILE A 215 -21.68 -24.30 4.36
C ILE A 215 -22.73 -25.14 5.08
N SER A 216 -23.03 -24.76 6.33
CA SER A 216 -24.12 -25.34 7.11
C SER A 216 -25.27 -24.35 7.20
N THR A 217 -26.37 -24.62 6.53
CA THR A 217 -27.59 -23.80 6.58
C THR A 217 -28.73 -24.64 7.21
N ALA A 218 -29.24 -24.21 8.36
CA ALA A 218 -30.27 -24.92 9.13
C ALA A 218 -29.95 -26.43 9.35
N GLY A 219 -28.66 -26.73 9.55
CA GLY A 219 -28.21 -28.12 9.76
C GLY A 219 -28.05 -28.96 8.48
N ILE A 220 -28.24 -28.36 7.31
CA ILE A 220 -28.05 -29.01 6.01
C ILE A 220 -26.78 -28.48 5.36
N VAL A 221 -25.98 -29.39 4.80
CA VAL A 221 -24.76 -29.04 4.04
C VAL A 221 -25.13 -28.56 2.64
N ARG A 222 -24.59 -27.43 2.22
CA ARG A 222 -24.69 -26.92 0.84
C ARG A 222 -23.28 -26.58 0.35
N SER A 223 -23.01 -26.78 -0.94
CA SER A 223 -21.80 -26.30 -1.60
C SER A 223 -22.03 -24.91 -2.17
N LEU A 224 -21.04 -24.03 -2.05
CA LEU A 224 -21.01 -22.72 -2.67
C LEU A 224 -19.69 -22.52 -3.38
N ASP A 225 -19.75 -22.11 -4.63
CA ASP A 225 -18.55 -21.73 -5.40
C ASP A 225 -17.94 -20.47 -4.83
N VAL A 226 -16.61 -20.41 -4.83
CA VAL A 226 -15.85 -19.26 -4.33
C VAL A 226 -14.69 -18.92 -5.26
N ASP A 227 -14.49 -17.63 -5.50
CA ASP A 227 -13.33 -17.12 -6.21
C ASP A 227 -12.27 -16.66 -5.20
N ILE A 228 -11.12 -17.32 -5.17
CA ILE A 228 -10.03 -17.03 -4.22
C ILE A 228 -9.14 -15.93 -4.79
N ILE A 229 -9.16 -14.77 -4.15
CA ILE A 229 -8.40 -13.57 -4.56
C ILE A 229 -7.07 -13.40 -3.80
N TYR A 230 -6.92 -14.07 -2.65
CA TYR A 230 -5.69 -14.03 -1.86
C TYR A 230 -5.52 -15.32 -1.07
N THR A 231 -4.27 -15.76 -0.86
CA THR A 231 -3.96 -16.95 -0.07
C THR A 231 -2.73 -16.71 0.80
N ASP A 232 -2.89 -16.84 2.10
CA ASP A 232 -1.80 -16.91 3.08
C ASP A 232 -1.62 -18.34 3.57
N LYS A 233 -0.65 -19.05 2.98
CA LYS A 233 -0.33 -20.43 3.38
C LYS A 233 0.29 -20.51 4.77
N ALA A 234 1.01 -19.47 5.21
CA ALA A 234 1.65 -19.45 6.52
C ALA A 234 0.61 -19.19 7.62
N GLY A 235 -0.34 -18.30 7.38
CA GLY A 235 -1.47 -18.03 8.27
C GLY A 235 -2.59 -19.08 8.19
N GLY A 236 -2.59 -19.93 7.15
CA GLY A 236 -3.59 -20.99 6.98
C GLY A 236 -4.98 -20.49 6.56
N PHE A 237 -5.06 -19.34 5.90
CA PHE A 237 -6.31 -18.75 5.44
C PHE A 237 -6.21 -18.22 4.00
N CYS A 238 -7.38 -17.94 3.42
CA CYS A 238 -7.51 -17.25 2.13
C CYS A 238 -8.67 -16.27 2.16
N LEU A 239 -8.70 -15.36 1.18
CA LEU A 239 -9.83 -14.48 0.95
C LEU A 239 -10.58 -14.91 -0.30
N ALA A 240 -11.89 -15.06 -0.17
CA ALA A 240 -12.80 -15.19 -1.29
C ALA A 240 -13.37 -13.83 -1.68
N ALA A 241 -13.55 -13.60 -2.99
CA ALA A 241 -14.21 -12.43 -3.50
C ALA A 241 -15.64 -12.33 -2.96
N GLN A 242 -16.09 -11.10 -2.68
CA GLN A 242 -17.50 -10.87 -2.37
C GLN A 242 -18.32 -10.84 -3.67
N ASP A 243 -19.31 -11.70 -3.78
CA ASP A 243 -20.24 -11.72 -4.90
C ASP A 243 -21.62 -11.22 -4.44
N ALA A 244 -22.28 -10.45 -5.31
CA ALA A 244 -23.61 -9.91 -5.08
C ALA A 244 -24.73 -10.92 -5.36
N SER A 245 -24.43 -12.09 -5.97
CA SER A 245 -25.42 -13.11 -6.32
C SER A 245 -26.12 -13.66 -5.08
N PHE A 246 -27.38 -14.09 -5.25
CA PHE A 246 -28.22 -14.55 -4.12
C PHE A 246 -27.62 -15.79 -3.42
N ASP A 247 -27.03 -16.69 -4.17
CA ASP A 247 -26.44 -17.93 -3.68
C ASP A 247 -24.94 -17.84 -3.36
N ALA A 248 -24.37 -16.61 -3.26
CA ALA A 248 -22.97 -16.41 -2.92
C ALA A 248 -22.69 -16.57 -1.42
N LEU A 249 -21.44 -16.88 -1.11
CA LEU A 249 -20.92 -16.84 0.25
C LEU A 249 -21.05 -15.44 0.84
N ARG A 250 -21.41 -15.34 2.11
CA ARG A 250 -21.61 -14.07 2.82
C ARG A 250 -20.97 -14.09 4.20
N GLU A 251 -20.68 -12.90 4.69
CA GLU A 251 -20.33 -12.71 6.08
C GLU A 251 -21.40 -13.26 7.02
N GLY A 252 -20.97 -13.96 8.07
CA GLY A 252 -21.84 -14.66 9.01
C GLY A 252 -22.23 -16.09 8.58
N ASN A 253 -21.94 -16.52 7.35
CA ASN A 253 -22.10 -17.91 6.97
C ASN A 253 -21.19 -18.82 7.81
N THR A 254 -21.63 -20.05 8.01
CA THR A 254 -20.85 -21.06 8.74
C THR A 254 -20.31 -22.07 7.76
N VAL A 255 -18.98 -22.00 7.49
CA VAL A 255 -18.27 -22.97 6.64
C VAL A 255 -17.86 -24.22 7.43
N ILE A 256 -17.85 -25.36 6.77
CA ILE A 256 -17.39 -26.63 7.32
C ILE A 256 -15.90 -26.76 6.99
N VAL A 257 -15.07 -26.78 8.01
CA VAL A 257 -13.61 -26.89 7.88
C VAL A 257 -13.19 -28.36 7.76
N SER A 258 -13.80 -29.24 8.53
CA SER A 258 -13.53 -30.68 8.45
C SER A 258 -14.68 -31.48 9.04
N GLY A 259 -14.82 -32.70 8.56
CA GLY A 259 -15.85 -33.66 9.04
C GLY A 259 -15.78 -34.95 8.26
N LYS A 260 -16.40 -36.00 8.78
CA LYS A 260 -16.49 -37.31 8.10
C LYS A 260 -17.63 -37.29 7.09
N ASP A 261 -17.33 -37.72 5.85
CA ASP A 261 -18.32 -37.92 4.79
C ASP A 261 -19.19 -36.68 4.52
N ILE A 262 -18.54 -35.49 4.35
CA ILE A 262 -19.22 -34.24 4.02
C ILE A 262 -19.57 -34.25 2.53
N TYR A 263 -20.85 -34.03 2.22
CA TYR A 263 -21.38 -33.88 0.86
C TYR A 263 -22.63 -33.01 0.86
N GLU A 264 -22.98 -32.47 -0.28
CA GLU A 264 -24.16 -31.64 -0.44
C GLU A 264 -25.47 -32.40 -0.07
N GLY A 265 -26.34 -31.73 0.69
CA GLY A 265 -27.58 -32.31 1.18
C GLY A 265 -27.46 -33.16 2.46
N LYS A 266 -26.25 -33.39 2.99
CA LYS A 266 -26.06 -34.09 4.25
C LYS A 266 -26.69 -33.30 5.40
N VAL A 267 -27.46 -34.00 6.26
CA VAL A 267 -27.97 -33.44 7.51
C VAL A 267 -26.94 -33.65 8.61
N LEU A 268 -26.55 -32.54 9.23
CA LEU A 268 -25.65 -32.55 10.38
C LEU A 268 -26.48 -32.73 11.66
N GLY A 269 -26.24 -33.82 12.38
CA GLY A 269 -26.90 -34.12 13.64
C GLY A 269 -26.33 -33.38 14.82
#